data_7077a7ffb930a29665cba22f815be629
#
_entry.id   7077a7ffb930a29665cba22f815be629
#
_cell.length_a   1.000
_cell.length_b   1.000
_cell.length_c   1.000
_cell.angle_alpha   90.00
_cell.angle_beta   90.00
_cell.angle_gamma   90.00
#
_symmetry.space_group_name_H-M   'P 1'
#
loop_
_entity.id
_entity.type
_entity.pdbx_description
1 polymer ?
#
loop_
_entity_poly.entity_id
_entity_poly.type
_entity_poly.pdbx_seq_one_letter_code
_entity_poly.pdbx_strand_id
1 'polypeptide(L)'
;MELKTILSGLENLKVKGSLDVDVPNIKNDSRTVKPGDMFVAIKGFDIDGHEHINEACANGAKVILAQTNQITKEDIKDVPEDVTIVLADDTRYALAICACNFYKNPSRKIKLIGVTGTKGKTTTTYMIRDILEKQGIKVGLIGTVASYIGNTKIQNNDNTTPESLKLQEILAQMVEKDCEIVVMEVSSQSLKLHRVAGCNFYMAIFTNLAEDHISAKEHPNMEDYFNSKVELFKMCKTGIINSDDIYSITIPKLVPECNYTTYGIDNHCDLLAKDITVTNQYVDFKVKLGDRNERVKVSIPGRFSVYNSLAAICATLKLGCSPESIKDALIDIRVPGRNELVTNKKGLTIMIDYAHTPASLEKILSAVKIYTKGRVISVFGCGGNRDKNKRPMMGEASGRVADYTIITSDNPRDEEPEEIVKEIENGIKKTKGKYECIVDRVEAIKKAIKMANQKDIIVLAGKGHEQYQEIKGKRYPFDEAKIVNDIIDEMEENKK
;
A
#
# COMPACT_ATOMS: atom_id res chain seq x y z
N MET A 1 -14.06 -29.09 -2.29
CA MET A 1 -14.81 -28.66 -1.07
C MET A 1 -16.27 -28.55 -1.42
N GLU A 2 -17.18 -29.10 -0.58
CA GLU A 2 -18.61 -29.04 -0.87
C GLU A 2 -19.13 -27.59 -0.98
N LEU A 3 -19.97 -27.33 -1.97
CA LEU A 3 -20.53 -26.00 -2.25
C LEU A 3 -21.27 -25.41 -1.04
N LYS A 4 -22.05 -26.21 -0.31
CA LYS A 4 -22.74 -25.76 0.90
C LYS A 4 -21.80 -25.23 1.99
N THR A 5 -20.58 -25.79 2.08
CA THR A 5 -19.55 -25.31 3.01
C THR A 5 -18.97 -23.98 2.53
N ILE A 6 -18.75 -23.84 1.24
CA ILE A 6 -18.25 -22.60 0.62
C ILE A 6 -19.22 -21.45 0.83
N LEU A 7 -20.54 -21.71 0.69
CA LEU A 7 -21.61 -20.70 0.83
C LEU A 7 -22.00 -20.42 2.29
N SER A 8 -21.44 -21.13 3.26
CA SER A 8 -21.79 -20.97 4.68
C SER A 8 -21.59 -19.51 5.16
N GLY A 9 -22.59 -18.98 5.88
CA GLY A 9 -22.58 -17.60 6.39
C GLY A 9 -23.07 -16.55 5.39
N LEU A 10 -23.44 -16.94 4.17
CA LEU A 10 -24.16 -16.08 3.24
C LEU A 10 -25.66 -16.24 3.44
N GLU A 11 -26.39 -15.13 3.42
CA GLU A 11 -27.84 -15.08 3.60
C GLU A 11 -28.53 -14.70 2.28
N ASN A 12 -29.85 -14.94 2.20
CA ASN A 12 -30.72 -14.55 1.07
C ASN A 12 -30.29 -15.09 -0.31
N LEU A 13 -29.59 -16.21 -0.34
CA LEU A 13 -29.19 -16.84 -1.59
C LEU A 13 -30.40 -17.48 -2.30
N LYS A 14 -30.47 -17.33 -3.64
CA LYS A 14 -31.39 -18.11 -4.48
C LYS A 14 -30.58 -19.15 -5.26
N VAL A 15 -30.92 -20.40 -5.14
CA VAL A 15 -30.18 -21.51 -5.74
C VAL A 15 -31.04 -22.24 -6.75
N LYS A 16 -30.52 -22.46 -7.95
CA LYS A 16 -31.06 -23.34 -8.99
C LYS A 16 -30.01 -24.42 -9.26
N GLY A 17 -30.32 -25.66 -8.97
CA GLY A 17 -29.43 -26.82 -9.06
C GLY A 17 -29.12 -27.44 -7.70
N SER A 18 -28.06 -28.23 -7.61
CA SER A 18 -27.65 -28.95 -6.41
C SER A 18 -26.64 -28.20 -5.56
N LEU A 19 -26.80 -28.25 -4.24
CA LEU A 19 -25.75 -27.80 -3.30
C LEU A 19 -24.72 -28.90 -2.99
N ASP A 20 -25.01 -30.14 -3.35
CA ASP A 20 -24.11 -31.28 -3.17
C ASP A 20 -23.15 -31.40 -4.36
N VAL A 21 -22.41 -30.34 -4.62
CA VAL A 21 -21.39 -30.23 -5.67
C VAL A 21 -20.05 -30.04 -5.00
N ASP A 22 -19.04 -30.83 -5.41
CA ASP A 22 -17.65 -30.60 -4.97
C ASP A 22 -16.97 -29.58 -5.89
N VAL A 23 -16.43 -28.53 -5.30
CA VAL A 23 -15.80 -27.41 -5.99
C VAL A 23 -14.29 -27.46 -5.74
N PRO A 24 -13.46 -27.74 -6.76
CA PRO A 24 -12.00 -27.80 -6.62
C PRO A 24 -11.38 -26.41 -6.47
N ASN A 25 -11.90 -25.38 -7.15
CA ASN A 25 -11.41 -24.00 -7.07
C ASN A 25 -12.53 -22.97 -7.25
N ILE A 26 -12.25 -21.72 -6.82
CA ILE A 26 -13.08 -20.54 -7.08
C ILE A 26 -12.33 -19.64 -8.07
N LYS A 27 -13.01 -19.13 -9.08
CA LYS A 27 -12.46 -18.25 -10.12
C LYS A 27 -13.37 -17.05 -10.35
N ASN A 28 -12.79 -15.90 -10.64
CA ASN A 28 -13.46 -14.67 -11.07
C ASN A 28 -12.97 -14.14 -12.43
N ASP A 29 -12.18 -14.95 -13.15
CA ASP A 29 -11.75 -14.74 -14.53
C ASP A 29 -12.14 -15.98 -15.34
N SER A 30 -13.10 -15.83 -16.25
CA SER A 30 -13.67 -16.91 -17.07
C SER A 30 -12.61 -17.68 -17.84
N ARG A 31 -11.56 -17.02 -18.31
CA ARG A 31 -10.43 -17.58 -19.06
C ARG A 31 -9.59 -18.58 -18.26
N THR A 32 -9.63 -18.49 -16.92
CA THR A 32 -8.85 -19.34 -16.00
C THR A 32 -9.65 -20.48 -15.40
N VAL A 33 -10.95 -20.56 -15.69
CA VAL A 33 -11.86 -21.60 -15.24
C VAL A 33 -11.44 -22.96 -15.80
N LYS A 34 -11.54 -23.99 -14.98
CA LYS A 34 -11.28 -25.39 -15.29
C LYS A 34 -12.50 -26.26 -14.95
N PRO A 35 -12.61 -27.49 -15.49
CA PRO A 35 -13.71 -28.39 -15.18
C PRO A 35 -13.93 -28.58 -13.67
N GLY A 36 -15.16 -28.35 -13.22
CA GLY A 36 -15.58 -28.45 -11.83
C GLY A 36 -15.49 -27.15 -11.03
N ASP A 37 -14.79 -26.12 -11.51
CA ASP A 37 -14.62 -24.87 -10.78
C ASP A 37 -15.93 -24.11 -10.55
N MET A 38 -15.95 -23.29 -9.51
CA MET A 38 -16.96 -22.26 -9.28
C MET A 38 -16.50 -20.94 -9.91
N PHE A 39 -17.29 -20.39 -10.82
CA PHE A 39 -17.09 -19.06 -11.38
C PHE A 39 -17.96 -18.03 -10.64
N VAL A 40 -17.34 -16.90 -10.24
CA VAL A 40 -18.03 -15.78 -9.61
C VAL A 40 -18.05 -14.60 -10.56
N ALA A 41 -19.24 -14.26 -11.04
CA ALA A 41 -19.46 -13.11 -11.92
C ALA A 41 -19.46 -11.81 -11.09
N ILE A 42 -18.47 -10.94 -11.33
CA ILE A 42 -18.33 -9.66 -10.64
C ILE A 42 -18.46 -8.54 -11.65
N LYS A 43 -19.30 -7.55 -11.34
CA LYS A 43 -19.34 -6.30 -12.09
C LYS A 43 -18.10 -5.46 -11.75
N GLY A 44 -17.15 -5.39 -12.69
CA GLY A 44 -15.96 -4.55 -12.62
C GLY A 44 -16.26 -3.08 -12.96
N PHE A 45 -15.22 -2.24 -12.98
CA PHE A 45 -15.33 -0.84 -13.40
C PHE A 45 -15.40 -0.71 -14.94
N ASP A 46 -14.73 -1.60 -15.65
CA ASP A 46 -14.59 -1.53 -17.10
C ASP A 46 -15.17 -2.80 -17.80
N ILE A 47 -15.32 -3.91 -17.08
CA ILE A 47 -15.81 -5.21 -17.61
C ILE A 47 -16.86 -5.75 -16.65
N ASP A 48 -17.97 -6.28 -17.19
CA ASP A 48 -18.98 -7.00 -16.40
C ASP A 48 -18.78 -8.51 -16.53
N GLY A 49 -18.44 -9.17 -15.41
CA GLY A 49 -18.23 -10.61 -15.37
C GLY A 49 -19.47 -11.43 -15.69
N HIS A 50 -20.68 -10.84 -15.62
CA HIS A 50 -21.92 -11.54 -15.97
C HIS A 50 -21.99 -11.87 -17.48
N GLU A 51 -21.42 -11.01 -18.34
CA GLU A 51 -21.32 -11.24 -19.79
C GLU A 51 -20.43 -12.46 -20.15
N HIS A 52 -19.62 -12.95 -19.19
CA HIS A 52 -18.68 -14.06 -19.36
C HIS A 52 -19.16 -15.40 -18.74
N ILE A 53 -20.41 -15.48 -18.28
CA ILE A 53 -20.96 -16.71 -17.65
C ILE A 53 -20.94 -17.88 -18.63
N ASN A 54 -21.39 -17.67 -19.87
CA ASN A 54 -21.42 -18.73 -20.89
C ASN A 54 -20.02 -19.22 -21.25
N GLU A 55 -19.02 -18.32 -21.30
CA GLU A 55 -17.61 -18.67 -21.49
C GLU A 55 -17.10 -19.52 -20.32
N ALA A 56 -17.41 -19.15 -19.09
CA ALA A 56 -17.02 -19.92 -17.90
C ALA A 56 -17.63 -21.33 -17.91
N CYS A 57 -18.90 -21.46 -18.34
CA CYS A 57 -19.56 -22.76 -18.48
C CYS A 57 -18.90 -23.61 -19.59
N ALA A 58 -18.56 -22.99 -20.73
CA ALA A 58 -17.85 -23.66 -21.82
C ALA A 58 -16.45 -24.16 -21.38
N ASN A 59 -15.80 -23.45 -20.47
CA ASN A 59 -14.53 -23.84 -19.85
C ASN A 59 -14.71 -24.88 -18.72
N GLY A 60 -15.96 -25.26 -18.39
CA GLY A 60 -16.27 -26.35 -17.47
C GLY A 60 -16.68 -25.95 -16.07
N ALA A 61 -17.08 -24.70 -15.83
CA ALA A 61 -17.66 -24.30 -14.55
C ALA A 61 -18.86 -25.18 -14.18
N LYS A 62 -18.93 -25.65 -12.95
CA LYS A 62 -20.06 -26.43 -12.41
C LYS A 62 -20.94 -25.61 -11.46
N VAL A 63 -20.43 -24.47 -11.02
CA VAL A 63 -21.16 -23.53 -10.17
C VAL A 63 -20.94 -22.11 -10.70
N ILE A 64 -22.03 -21.36 -10.83
CA ILE A 64 -22.02 -19.93 -11.16
C ILE A 64 -22.57 -19.17 -9.95
N LEU A 65 -21.81 -18.23 -9.42
CA LEU A 65 -22.29 -17.22 -8.47
C LEU A 65 -22.45 -15.89 -9.18
N ALA A 66 -23.67 -15.38 -9.24
CA ALA A 66 -24.01 -14.16 -9.96
C ALA A 66 -24.84 -13.20 -9.10
N GLN A 67 -24.87 -11.92 -9.46
CA GLN A 67 -25.61 -10.91 -8.72
C GLN A 67 -27.07 -10.85 -9.18
N THR A 68 -28.00 -10.88 -8.22
CA THR A 68 -29.44 -10.99 -8.46
C THR A 68 -29.98 -9.92 -9.43
N ASN A 69 -29.51 -8.66 -9.34
CA ASN A 69 -30.00 -7.54 -10.12
C ASN A 69 -29.19 -7.27 -11.39
N GLN A 70 -28.12 -8.01 -11.63
CA GLN A 70 -27.22 -7.80 -12.78
C GLN A 70 -27.35 -8.92 -13.82
N ILE A 71 -27.72 -10.13 -13.40
CA ILE A 71 -27.89 -11.28 -14.30
C ILE A 71 -29.13 -11.11 -15.17
N THR A 72 -28.98 -11.35 -16.49
CA THR A 72 -30.04 -11.32 -17.49
C THR A 72 -30.38 -12.72 -17.98
N LYS A 73 -31.47 -12.86 -18.73
CA LYS A 73 -31.81 -14.14 -19.40
C LYS A 73 -30.77 -14.52 -20.45
N GLU A 74 -30.15 -13.55 -21.11
CA GLU A 74 -29.13 -13.77 -22.12
C GLU A 74 -27.83 -14.32 -21.52
N ASP A 75 -27.44 -13.83 -20.33
CA ASP A 75 -26.25 -14.28 -19.61
C ASP A 75 -26.28 -15.76 -19.23
N ILE A 76 -27.49 -16.31 -19.07
CA ILE A 76 -27.69 -17.71 -18.65
C ILE A 76 -28.36 -18.60 -19.73
N LYS A 77 -28.49 -18.09 -20.95
CA LYS A 77 -29.22 -18.77 -22.04
C LYS A 77 -28.63 -20.14 -22.40
N ASP A 78 -27.30 -20.20 -22.45
CA ASP A 78 -26.55 -21.39 -22.83
C ASP A 78 -25.92 -22.12 -21.63
N VAL A 79 -26.37 -21.82 -20.39
CA VAL A 79 -25.88 -22.50 -19.19
C VAL A 79 -26.45 -23.92 -19.15
N PRO A 80 -25.59 -24.96 -19.08
CA PRO A 80 -26.03 -26.36 -18.99
C PRO A 80 -26.91 -26.63 -17.77
N GLU A 81 -27.88 -27.59 -17.91
CA GLU A 81 -28.82 -27.94 -16.84
C GLU A 81 -28.15 -28.52 -15.58
N ASP A 82 -26.96 -29.12 -15.74
CA ASP A 82 -26.16 -29.70 -14.67
C ASP A 82 -25.27 -28.70 -13.94
N VAL A 83 -25.31 -27.39 -14.32
CA VAL A 83 -24.63 -26.31 -13.65
C VAL A 83 -25.50 -25.69 -12.57
N THR A 84 -24.99 -25.59 -11.36
CA THR A 84 -25.68 -24.92 -10.26
C THR A 84 -25.48 -23.39 -10.36
N ILE A 85 -26.60 -22.65 -10.37
CA ILE A 85 -26.61 -21.19 -10.33
C ILE A 85 -26.98 -20.73 -8.92
N VAL A 86 -26.13 -19.90 -8.34
CA VAL A 86 -26.34 -19.24 -7.04
C VAL A 86 -26.44 -17.76 -7.27
N LEU A 87 -27.52 -17.13 -6.80
CA LEU A 87 -27.70 -15.68 -6.88
C LEU A 87 -27.52 -15.05 -5.48
N ALA A 88 -26.73 -14.02 -5.41
CA ALA A 88 -26.48 -13.21 -4.23
C ALA A 88 -26.77 -11.72 -4.50
N ASP A 89 -27.07 -10.96 -3.47
CA ASP A 89 -27.35 -9.51 -3.62
C ASP A 89 -26.07 -8.71 -3.93
N ASP A 90 -24.90 -9.16 -3.42
CA ASP A 90 -23.58 -8.59 -3.68
C ASP A 90 -22.56 -9.71 -3.90
N THR A 91 -22.09 -9.86 -5.16
CA THR A 91 -21.13 -10.92 -5.51
C THR A 91 -19.69 -10.63 -5.03
N ARG A 92 -19.33 -9.38 -4.75
CA ARG A 92 -18.02 -9.05 -4.15
C ARG A 92 -17.98 -9.51 -2.69
N TYR A 93 -19.02 -9.20 -1.92
CA TYR A 93 -19.16 -9.68 -0.55
C TYR A 93 -19.24 -11.20 -0.51
N ALA A 94 -20.08 -11.79 -1.37
CA ALA A 94 -20.23 -13.23 -1.46
C ALA A 94 -18.91 -13.93 -1.81
N LEU A 95 -18.13 -13.42 -2.78
CA LEU A 95 -16.80 -13.96 -3.09
C LEU A 95 -15.87 -13.92 -1.89
N ALA A 96 -15.88 -12.83 -1.11
CA ALA A 96 -15.02 -12.71 0.05
C ALA A 96 -15.32 -13.77 1.11
N ILE A 97 -16.62 -14.01 1.41
CA ILE A 97 -17.05 -15.06 2.35
C ILE A 97 -16.73 -16.44 1.81
N CYS A 98 -17.05 -16.72 0.53
CA CYS A 98 -16.70 -17.97 -0.13
C CYS A 98 -15.18 -18.25 -0.08
N ALA A 99 -14.36 -17.25 -0.34
CA ALA A 99 -12.90 -17.37 -0.26
C ALA A 99 -12.42 -17.67 1.17
N CYS A 100 -12.98 -16.98 2.18
CA CYS A 100 -12.70 -17.28 3.59
C CYS A 100 -12.98 -18.76 3.91
N ASN A 101 -14.15 -19.26 3.53
CA ASN A 101 -14.55 -20.64 3.79
C ASN A 101 -13.67 -21.64 3.02
N PHE A 102 -13.45 -21.39 1.73
CA PHE A 102 -12.63 -22.24 0.85
C PHE A 102 -11.21 -22.43 1.39
N TYR A 103 -10.58 -21.35 1.89
CA TYR A 103 -9.26 -21.39 2.52
C TYR A 103 -9.30 -21.67 4.03
N LYS A 104 -10.45 -22.16 4.57
CA LYS A 104 -10.62 -22.60 5.97
C LYS A 104 -10.35 -21.47 6.98
N ASN A 105 -10.81 -20.27 6.67
CA ASN A 105 -10.77 -19.08 7.52
C ASN A 105 -9.36 -18.78 8.10
N PRO A 106 -8.32 -18.54 7.27
CA PRO A 106 -6.94 -18.44 7.76
C PRO A 106 -6.74 -17.28 8.73
N SER A 107 -7.48 -16.17 8.59
CA SER A 107 -7.39 -15.00 9.48
C SER A 107 -7.82 -15.29 10.93
N ARG A 108 -8.50 -16.43 11.20
CA ARG A 108 -8.83 -16.89 12.56
C ARG A 108 -7.72 -17.70 13.22
N LYS A 109 -6.70 -18.10 12.46
CA LYS A 109 -5.58 -18.93 12.93
C LYS A 109 -4.33 -18.11 13.24
N ILE A 110 -4.32 -16.83 12.91
CA ILE A 110 -3.24 -15.88 13.09
C ILE A 110 -3.75 -14.59 13.75
N LYS A 111 -2.87 -13.78 14.30
CA LYS A 111 -3.22 -12.41 14.72
C LYS A 111 -3.08 -11.48 13.50
N LEU A 112 -4.21 -11.13 12.87
CA LEU A 112 -4.22 -10.24 11.71
C LEU A 112 -4.31 -8.77 12.16
N ILE A 113 -3.34 -7.93 11.77
CA ILE A 113 -3.28 -6.50 12.07
C ILE A 113 -3.52 -5.72 10.79
N GLY A 114 -4.55 -4.87 10.78
CA GLY A 114 -4.88 -4.01 9.65
C GLY A 114 -4.44 -2.56 9.89
N VAL A 115 -3.72 -1.98 8.93
CA VAL A 115 -3.30 -0.57 8.98
C VAL A 115 -3.99 0.20 7.88
N THR A 116 -4.81 1.19 8.25
CA THR A 116 -5.51 2.09 7.32
C THR A 116 -5.14 3.55 7.55
N GLY A 117 -5.52 4.41 6.63
CA GLY A 117 -5.28 5.85 6.62
C GLY A 117 -4.90 6.34 5.23
N THR A 118 -4.69 7.63 5.06
CA THR A 118 -4.27 8.19 3.75
C THR A 118 -2.79 7.90 3.51
N LYS A 119 -1.91 8.29 4.42
CA LYS A 119 -0.44 8.11 4.33
C LYS A 119 0.08 7.32 5.53
N GLY A 120 1.27 6.75 5.39
CA GLY A 120 1.96 6.06 6.49
C GLY A 120 1.67 4.56 6.59
N LYS A 121 0.69 4.00 5.90
CA LYS A 121 0.35 2.56 5.96
C LYS A 121 1.57 1.66 5.75
N THR A 122 2.24 1.80 4.61
CA THR A 122 3.41 0.98 4.26
C THR A 122 4.52 1.11 5.31
N THR A 123 4.88 2.32 5.69
CA THR A 123 5.93 2.55 6.68
C THR A 123 5.58 1.93 8.04
N THR A 124 4.34 2.11 8.50
CA THR A 124 3.87 1.55 9.78
C THR A 124 3.84 0.03 9.75
N THR A 125 3.38 -0.60 8.64
CA THR A 125 3.37 -2.07 8.52
C THR A 125 4.79 -2.67 8.53
N TYR A 126 5.75 -2.02 7.87
CA TYR A 126 7.16 -2.43 7.93
C TYR A 126 7.74 -2.27 9.33
N MET A 127 7.50 -1.14 10.00
CA MET A 127 7.95 -0.93 11.38
C MET A 127 7.41 -2.01 12.33
N ILE A 128 6.12 -2.33 12.25
CA ILE A 128 5.51 -3.39 13.06
C ILE A 128 6.17 -4.74 12.77
N ARG A 129 6.33 -5.11 11.49
CA ARG A 129 6.99 -6.35 11.09
C ARG A 129 8.39 -6.44 11.69
N ASP A 130 9.22 -5.40 11.48
CA ASP A 130 10.63 -5.43 11.88
C ASP A 130 10.79 -5.50 13.40
N ILE A 131 9.92 -4.82 14.17
CA ILE A 131 9.90 -4.92 15.64
C ILE A 131 9.54 -6.34 16.09
N LEU A 132 8.50 -6.94 15.48
CA LEU A 132 8.07 -8.30 15.80
C LEU A 132 9.14 -9.35 15.46
N GLU A 133 9.80 -9.18 14.32
CA GLU A 133 10.91 -10.07 13.92
C GLU A 133 12.15 -9.92 14.84
N LYS A 134 12.48 -8.72 15.27
CA LYS A 134 13.51 -8.51 16.32
C LYS A 134 13.14 -9.16 17.64
N GLN A 135 11.85 -9.30 17.94
CA GLN A 135 11.33 -10.05 19.09
C GLN A 135 11.38 -11.58 18.88
N GLY A 136 11.72 -12.07 17.68
CA GLY A 136 11.77 -13.49 17.34
C GLY A 136 10.42 -14.06 16.86
N ILE A 137 9.45 -13.23 16.55
CA ILE A 137 8.12 -13.65 16.07
C ILE A 137 8.15 -13.75 14.55
N LYS A 138 7.61 -14.84 14.00
CA LYS A 138 7.49 -15.03 12.55
C LYS A 138 6.31 -14.27 11.99
N VAL A 139 6.58 -13.30 11.12
CA VAL A 139 5.59 -12.32 10.64
C VAL A 139 5.32 -12.46 9.14
N GLY A 140 4.03 -12.39 8.75
CA GLY A 140 3.62 -12.13 7.38
C GLY A 140 3.37 -10.63 7.15
N LEU A 141 3.73 -10.11 5.98
CA LEU A 141 3.45 -8.74 5.57
C LEU A 141 2.70 -8.74 4.25
N ILE A 142 1.60 -7.97 4.16
CA ILE A 142 0.82 -7.78 2.92
C ILE A 142 0.67 -6.27 2.69
N GLY A 143 1.16 -5.76 1.55
CA GLY A 143 1.04 -4.33 1.28
C GLY A 143 1.45 -3.93 -0.13
N THR A 144 1.57 -2.63 -0.33
CA THR A 144 1.82 -1.98 -1.64
C THR A 144 3.07 -2.51 -2.33
N VAL A 145 4.15 -2.75 -1.58
CA VAL A 145 5.43 -3.18 -2.15
C VAL A 145 5.36 -4.63 -2.63
N ALA A 146 4.93 -5.53 -1.76
CA ALA A 146 4.79 -6.97 -2.02
C ALA A 146 4.17 -7.66 -0.81
N SER A 147 3.96 -8.98 -0.91
CA SER A 147 3.70 -9.86 0.23
C SER A 147 4.98 -10.61 0.63
N TYR A 148 5.23 -10.71 1.94
CA TYR A 148 6.41 -11.32 2.52
C TYR A 148 6.05 -12.31 3.63
N ILE A 149 6.91 -13.31 3.83
CA ILE A 149 7.00 -14.13 5.03
C ILE A 149 8.39 -13.92 5.59
N GLY A 150 8.49 -13.27 6.73
CA GLY A 150 9.77 -12.74 7.20
C GLY A 150 10.35 -11.77 6.17
N ASN A 151 11.61 -11.97 5.84
CA ASN A 151 12.30 -11.22 4.80
C ASN A 151 12.16 -11.83 3.39
N THR A 152 11.46 -12.97 3.25
CA THR A 152 11.29 -13.63 1.96
C THR A 152 10.05 -13.08 1.25
N LYS A 153 10.26 -12.46 0.10
CA LYS A 153 9.19 -12.03 -0.78
C LYS A 153 8.51 -13.24 -1.41
N ILE A 154 7.19 -13.34 -1.25
CA ILE A 154 6.40 -14.45 -1.82
C ILE A 154 5.72 -14.08 -3.12
N GLN A 155 5.31 -12.81 -3.27
CA GLN A 155 4.74 -12.29 -4.53
C GLN A 155 4.73 -10.77 -4.58
N ASN A 156 4.58 -10.22 -5.79
CA ASN A 156 4.17 -8.83 -6.00
C ASN A 156 2.65 -8.71 -5.84
N ASN A 157 2.18 -7.57 -5.40
CA ASN A 157 0.76 -7.27 -5.32
C ASN A 157 0.40 -6.23 -6.38
N ASP A 158 -0.68 -6.46 -7.12
CA ASP A 158 -1.21 -5.48 -8.09
C ASP A 158 -1.91 -4.32 -7.39
N ASN A 159 -2.43 -4.56 -6.19
CA ASN A 159 -3.10 -3.59 -5.34
C ASN A 159 -2.48 -3.57 -3.94
N THR A 160 -2.55 -2.42 -3.26
CA THR A 160 -2.14 -2.27 -1.85
C THR A 160 -2.76 -3.35 -0.95
N THR A 161 -4.04 -3.65 -1.16
CA THR A 161 -4.76 -4.76 -0.54
C THR A 161 -5.23 -5.69 -1.65
N PRO A 162 -4.79 -6.94 -1.71
CA PRO A 162 -5.21 -7.89 -2.74
C PRO A 162 -6.73 -8.10 -2.82
N GLU A 163 -7.22 -8.58 -3.97
CA GLU A 163 -8.61 -9.03 -4.11
C GLU A 163 -8.91 -10.19 -3.16
N SER A 164 -10.17 -10.34 -2.74
CA SER A 164 -10.56 -11.21 -1.64
C SER A 164 -10.08 -12.66 -1.79
N LEU A 165 -10.23 -13.26 -2.98
CA LEU A 165 -9.79 -14.64 -3.24
C LEU A 165 -8.26 -14.76 -3.09
N LYS A 166 -7.51 -13.82 -3.66
CA LYS A 166 -6.04 -13.80 -3.57
C LYS A 166 -5.55 -13.50 -2.16
N LEU A 167 -6.26 -12.63 -1.42
CA LEU A 167 -5.95 -12.35 -0.02
C LEU A 167 -6.05 -13.60 0.85
N GLN A 168 -7.13 -14.39 0.71
CA GLN A 168 -7.31 -15.60 1.50
C GLN A 168 -6.28 -16.70 1.14
N GLU A 169 -5.90 -16.79 -0.15
CA GLU A 169 -4.80 -17.66 -0.59
C GLU A 169 -3.47 -17.28 0.09
N ILE A 170 -3.12 -15.99 0.09
CA ILE A 170 -1.89 -15.50 0.74
C ILE A 170 -1.91 -15.78 2.25
N LEU A 171 -3.04 -15.48 2.92
CA LEU A 171 -3.20 -15.74 4.35
C LEU A 171 -3.08 -17.23 4.67
N ALA A 172 -3.64 -18.12 3.83
CA ALA A 172 -3.50 -19.56 3.98
C ALA A 172 -2.04 -20.01 3.86
N GLN A 173 -1.30 -19.49 2.87
CA GLN A 173 0.15 -19.75 2.73
C GLN A 173 0.94 -19.28 3.96
N MET A 174 0.58 -18.12 4.54
CA MET A 174 1.23 -17.62 5.76
C MET A 174 0.96 -18.51 6.96
N VAL A 175 -0.27 -19.05 7.09
CA VAL A 175 -0.61 -20.04 8.12
C VAL A 175 0.18 -21.34 7.92
N GLU A 176 0.27 -21.85 6.69
CA GLU A 176 1.04 -23.07 6.37
C GLU A 176 2.54 -22.92 6.63
N LYS A 177 3.03 -21.69 6.64
CA LYS A 177 4.42 -21.34 6.95
C LYS A 177 4.60 -20.89 8.39
N ASP A 178 3.66 -21.19 9.27
CA ASP A 178 3.70 -20.90 10.72
C ASP A 178 3.93 -19.42 11.06
N CYS A 179 3.37 -18.49 10.28
CA CYS A 179 3.30 -17.09 10.71
C CYS A 179 2.36 -16.98 11.91
N GLU A 180 2.81 -16.36 12.98
CA GLU A 180 2.00 -16.10 14.18
C GLU A 180 1.16 -14.83 14.01
N ILE A 181 1.73 -13.83 13.34
CA ILE A 181 1.14 -12.52 13.14
C ILE A 181 1.25 -12.15 11.66
N VAL A 182 0.19 -11.56 11.12
CA VAL A 182 0.22 -10.95 9.79
C VAL A 182 -0.15 -9.48 9.91
N VAL A 183 0.68 -8.62 9.35
CA VAL A 183 0.45 -7.17 9.28
C VAL A 183 0.10 -6.81 7.84
N MET A 184 -1.02 -6.11 7.63
CA MET A 184 -1.44 -5.75 6.28
C MET A 184 -1.88 -4.30 6.14
N GLU A 185 -1.60 -3.73 4.97
CA GLU A 185 -2.19 -2.47 4.55
C GLU A 185 -3.65 -2.71 4.12
N VAL A 186 -4.57 -1.90 4.67
CA VAL A 186 -5.99 -1.94 4.31
C VAL A 186 -6.40 -0.60 3.72
N SER A 187 -6.59 -0.56 2.40
CA SER A 187 -7.03 0.64 1.68
C SER A 187 -8.53 0.88 1.88
N SER A 188 -8.98 2.13 1.76
CA SER A 188 -10.41 2.45 1.82
C SER A 188 -11.20 1.76 0.71
N GLN A 189 -10.62 1.69 -0.50
CA GLN A 189 -11.24 1.00 -1.62
C GLN A 189 -11.38 -0.51 -1.36
N SER A 190 -10.42 -1.15 -0.67
CA SER A 190 -10.55 -2.57 -0.32
C SER A 190 -11.67 -2.84 0.67
N LEU A 191 -11.93 -1.91 1.59
CA LEU A 191 -13.07 -1.97 2.51
C LEU A 191 -14.39 -1.76 1.76
N LYS A 192 -14.47 -0.71 0.93
CA LYS A 192 -15.65 -0.41 0.11
C LYS A 192 -16.01 -1.54 -0.88
N LEU A 193 -15.01 -2.22 -1.43
CA LEU A 193 -15.17 -3.33 -2.39
C LEU A 193 -15.16 -4.72 -1.72
N HIS A 194 -15.35 -4.79 -0.41
CA HIS A 194 -15.43 -6.03 0.37
C HIS A 194 -14.23 -6.98 0.26
N ARG A 195 -13.03 -6.49 -0.15
CA ARG A 195 -11.84 -7.36 -0.33
C ARG A 195 -11.41 -8.05 0.96
N VAL A 196 -11.68 -7.44 2.11
CA VAL A 196 -11.34 -7.95 3.44
C VAL A 196 -12.55 -8.47 4.23
N ALA A 197 -13.75 -8.52 3.62
CA ALA A 197 -14.93 -9.04 4.29
C ALA A 197 -14.70 -10.49 4.75
N GLY A 198 -15.23 -10.85 5.91
CA GLY A 198 -15.01 -12.16 6.55
C GLY A 198 -13.66 -12.33 7.23
N CYS A 199 -12.69 -11.43 7.05
CA CYS A 199 -11.46 -11.46 7.82
C CYS A 199 -11.69 -11.12 9.30
N ASN A 200 -10.98 -11.81 10.18
CA ASN A 200 -11.00 -11.56 11.63
C ASN A 200 -9.74 -10.75 12.01
N PHE A 201 -9.88 -9.45 12.17
CA PHE A 201 -8.78 -8.60 12.59
C PHE A 201 -8.61 -8.64 14.10
N TYR A 202 -7.38 -8.92 14.54
CA TYR A 202 -6.98 -8.82 15.95
C TYR A 202 -6.88 -7.35 16.39
N MET A 203 -6.38 -6.48 15.47
CA MET A 203 -6.13 -5.07 15.75
C MET A 203 -6.28 -4.24 14.47
N ALA A 204 -6.83 -3.02 14.59
CA ALA A 204 -6.89 -2.01 13.55
C ALA A 204 -6.11 -0.76 13.95
N ILE A 205 -5.40 -0.16 12.98
CA ILE A 205 -4.60 1.04 13.19
C ILE A 205 -5.04 2.11 12.18
N PHE A 206 -5.33 3.32 12.68
CA PHE A 206 -5.61 4.50 11.85
C PHE A 206 -4.45 5.49 11.92
N THR A 207 -3.83 5.78 10.80
CA THR A 207 -2.67 6.68 10.77
C THR A 207 -3.06 8.15 10.64
N ASN A 208 -3.83 8.49 9.62
CA ASN A 208 -4.31 9.85 9.34
C ASN A 208 -5.34 9.86 8.21
N LEU A 209 -6.07 10.98 8.07
CA LEU A 209 -6.90 11.26 6.91
C LEU A 209 -6.55 12.63 6.32
N ALA A 210 -6.36 12.68 5.02
CA ALA A 210 -6.20 13.90 4.25
C ALA A 210 -6.90 13.72 2.90
N GLU A 211 -7.22 14.82 2.23
CA GLU A 211 -7.86 14.77 0.92
C GLU A 211 -6.97 14.00 -0.08
N ASP A 212 -7.48 12.87 -0.52
CA ASP A 212 -6.87 11.96 -1.50
C ASP A 212 -7.97 11.00 -1.97
N HIS A 213 -7.83 10.40 -3.15
CA HIS A 213 -8.78 9.41 -3.65
C HIS A 213 -10.23 9.91 -3.84
N ILE A 214 -10.45 11.23 -3.92
CA ILE A 214 -11.77 11.80 -4.19
C ILE A 214 -11.97 11.86 -5.71
N SER A 215 -12.77 10.93 -6.22
CA SER A 215 -13.08 10.80 -7.64
C SER A 215 -14.37 10.00 -7.84
N ALA A 216 -14.96 10.09 -9.03
CA ALA A 216 -16.15 9.31 -9.38
C ALA A 216 -15.92 7.79 -9.37
N LYS A 217 -14.68 7.34 -9.57
CA LYS A 217 -14.31 5.89 -9.57
C LYS A 217 -13.93 5.35 -8.18
N GLU A 218 -13.60 6.21 -7.22
CA GLU A 218 -13.15 5.78 -5.89
C GLU A 218 -14.13 6.25 -4.79
N HIS A 219 -13.98 7.47 -4.32
CA HIS A 219 -14.84 8.04 -3.27
C HIS A 219 -15.48 9.34 -3.76
N PRO A 220 -16.82 9.51 -3.67
CA PRO A 220 -17.49 10.72 -4.14
C PRO A 220 -17.16 11.95 -3.27
N ASN A 221 -16.79 11.75 -2.01
CA ASN A 221 -16.46 12.80 -1.06
C ASN A 221 -15.64 12.27 0.12
N MET A 222 -15.17 13.20 0.98
CA MET A 222 -14.36 12.88 2.17
C MET A 222 -15.12 12.05 3.21
N GLU A 223 -16.42 12.18 3.31
CA GLU A 223 -17.26 11.41 4.25
C GLU A 223 -17.29 9.93 3.87
N ASP A 224 -17.56 9.62 2.60
CA ASP A 224 -17.50 8.24 2.07
C ASP A 224 -16.11 7.65 2.24
N TYR A 225 -15.05 8.45 1.99
CA TYR A 225 -13.66 8.05 2.17
C TYR A 225 -13.33 7.70 3.62
N PHE A 226 -13.77 8.54 4.56
CA PHE A 226 -13.60 8.30 6.00
C PHE A 226 -14.41 7.08 6.46
N ASN A 227 -15.71 7.05 6.16
CA ASN A 227 -16.62 5.97 6.57
C ASN A 227 -16.13 4.61 6.05
N SER A 228 -15.62 4.55 4.82
CA SER A 228 -15.00 3.33 4.30
C SER A 228 -13.84 2.83 5.18
N LYS A 229 -13.00 3.72 5.74
CA LYS A 229 -11.90 3.32 6.64
C LYS A 229 -12.38 2.91 8.03
N VAL A 230 -13.48 3.49 8.50
CA VAL A 230 -14.10 3.13 9.79
C VAL A 230 -14.58 1.67 9.80
N GLU A 231 -14.95 1.11 8.64
CA GLU A 231 -15.37 -0.30 8.54
C GLU A 231 -14.32 -1.28 9.10
N LEU A 232 -13.02 -0.96 9.00
CA LEU A 232 -11.97 -1.81 9.55
C LEU A 232 -12.12 -1.97 11.08
N PHE A 233 -12.57 -0.92 11.78
CA PHE A 233 -12.73 -0.93 13.24
C PHE A 233 -13.93 -1.73 13.69
N LYS A 234 -14.95 -1.90 12.85
CA LYS A 234 -16.09 -2.80 13.12
C LYS A 234 -15.68 -4.28 13.04
N MET A 235 -14.53 -4.58 12.42
CA MET A 235 -14.01 -5.93 12.20
C MET A 235 -12.99 -6.36 13.27
N CYS A 236 -12.73 -5.53 14.29
CA CYS A 236 -11.74 -5.81 15.34
C CYS A 236 -12.23 -5.39 16.73
N LYS A 237 -11.53 -5.85 17.77
CA LYS A 237 -11.80 -5.46 19.17
C LYS A 237 -10.79 -4.46 19.73
N THR A 238 -9.69 -4.22 19.03
CA THR A 238 -8.61 -3.33 19.49
C THR A 238 -8.28 -2.32 18.39
N GLY A 239 -8.46 -1.04 18.68
CA GLY A 239 -8.15 0.07 17.79
C GLY A 239 -6.94 0.88 18.29
N ILE A 240 -6.11 1.33 17.38
CA ILE A 240 -5.01 2.29 17.64
C ILE A 240 -5.26 3.49 16.75
N ILE A 241 -5.40 4.68 17.34
CA ILE A 241 -5.80 5.91 16.65
C ILE A 241 -4.88 7.08 16.98
N ASN A 242 -4.70 7.98 16.02
CA ASN A 242 -3.89 9.18 16.14
C ASN A 242 -4.70 10.31 16.79
N SER A 243 -4.34 10.77 17.99
CA SER A 243 -5.01 11.86 18.70
C SER A 243 -4.87 13.23 18.04
N ASP A 244 -3.89 13.38 17.13
CA ASP A 244 -3.64 14.63 16.43
C ASP A 244 -4.37 14.73 15.09
N ASP A 245 -5.10 13.66 14.70
CA ASP A 245 -5.93 13.63 13.50
C ASP A 245 -7.41 13.84 13.86
N ILE A 246 -8.02 14.89 13.29
CA ILE A 246 -9.39 15.32 13.61
C ILE A 246 -10.47 14.29 13.26
N TYR A 247 -10.21 13.43 12.29
CA TYR A 247 -11.13 12.34 11.91
C TYR A 247 -10.96 11.14 12.83
N SER A 248 -9.72 10.76 13.16
CA SER A 248 -9.46 9.56 13.93
C SER A 248 -10.07 9.62 15.34
N ILE A 249 -10.07 10.78 15.98
CA ILE A 249 -10.69 10.99 17.31
C ILE A 249 -12.22 10.83 17.32
N THR A 250 -12.86 10.78 16.15
CA THR A 250 -14.31 10.55 16.03
C THR A 250 -14.66 9.05 15.93
N ILE A 251 -13.70 8.19 15.55
CA ILE A 251 -13.90 6.74 15.38
C ILE A 251 -14.50 6.07 16.61
N PRO A 252 -14.08 6.37 17.86
CA PRO A 252 -14.65 5.77 19.07
C PRO A 252 -16.14 6.03 19.27
N LYS A 253 -16.67 7.14 18.72
CA LYS A 253 -18.11 7.43 18.77
C LYS A 253 -18.90 6.62 17.75
N LEU A 254 -18.26 6.25 16.62
CA LEU A 254 -18.87 5.48 15.53
C LEU A 254 -18.80 3.96 15.78
N VAL A 255 -17.78 3.51 16.49
CA VAL A 255 -17.55 2.07 16.80
C VAL A 255 -17.21 1.94 18.29
N PRO A 256 -18.18 2.14 19.20
CA PRO A 256 -17.93 2.12 20.64
C PRO A 256 -17.55 0.76 21.22
N GLU A 257 -17.78 -0.34 20.49
CA GLU A 257 -17.46 -1.71 20.93
C GLU A 257 -15.97 -2.02 20.86
N CYS A 258 -15.20 -1.21 20.15
CA CYS A 258 -13.75 -1.38 20.00
C CYS A 258 -13.01 -0.69 21.16
N ASN A 259 -11.99 -1.35 21.72
CA ASN A 259 -11.13 -0.77 22.75
C ASN A 259 -10.00 0.02 22.12
N TYR A 260 -9.91 1.31 22.43
CA TYR A 260 -8.94 2.20 21.78
C TYR A 260 -7.71 2.45 22.63
N THR A 261 -6.58 2.63 21.95
CA THR A 261 -5.35 3.22 22.46
C THR A 261 -4.96 4.36 21.53
N THR A 262 -4.58 5.47 22.11
CA THR A 262 -4.30 6.70 21.41
C THR A 262 -2.81 7.01 21.38
N TYR A 263 -2.33 7.60 20.30
CA TYR A 263 -0.96 8.09 20.18
C TYR A 263 -0.92 9.47 19.55
N GLY A 264 0.12 10.23 19.84
CA GLY A 264 0.26 11.58 19.29
C GLY A 264 1.53 12.30 19.71
N ILE A 265 1.64 13.55 19.26
CA ILE A 265 2.75 14.45 19.53
C ILE A 265 2.26 15.72 20.21
N ASP A 266 1.09 16.22 19.79
CA ASP A 266 0.60 17.56 20.16
C ASP A 266 -0.55 17.48 21.19
N ASN A 267 -1.42 16.48 21.09
CA ASN A 267 -2.58 16.30 21.98
C ASN A 267 -2.33 15.25 23.06
N HIS A 268 -3.09 15.34 24.15
CA HIS A 268 -3.06 14.32 25.22
C HIS A 268 -3.49 12.97 24.64
N CYS A 269 -2.70 11.92 24.95
CA CYS A 269 -2.90 10.56 24.47
C CYS A 269 -2.18 9.54 25.35
N ASP A 270 -2.46 8.24 25.15
CA ASP A 270 -1.85 7.16 25.92
C ASP A 270 -0.35 7.02 25.64
N LEU A 271 0.07 7.22 24.39
CA LEU A 271 1.48 7.17 23.96
C LEU A 271 1.89 8.50 23.31
N LEU A 272 2.53 9.37 24.08
CA LEU A 272 2.92 10.72 23.68
C LEU A 272 4.43 10.81 23.42
N ALA A 273 4.84 11.25 22.23
CA ALA A 273 6.25 11.60 21.95
C ALA A 273 6.58 13.01 22.43
N LYS A 274 7.74 13.17 23.05
CA LYS A 274 8.28 14.46 23.53
C LYS A 274 9.72 14.65 23.08
N ASP A 275 10.25 15.88 23.23
CA ASP A 275 11.65 16.23 22.95
C ASP A 275 12.12 15.73 21.57
N ILE A 276 11.32 16.03 20.52
CA ILE A 276 11.52 15.55 19.16
C ILE A 276 12.65 16.33 18.50
N THR A 277 13.63 15.61 17.96
CA THR A 277 14.69 16.15 17.10
C THR A 277 14.56 15.55 15.70
N VAL A 278 14.57 16.39 14.66
CA VAL A 278 14.51 15.97 13.26
C VAL A 278 15.81 16.37 12.57
N THR A 279 16.45 15.40 11.92
CA THR A 279 17.65 15.61 11.11
C THR A 279 17.40 15.15 9.65
N ASN A 280 18.39 15.29 8.79
CA ASN A 280 18.33 14.78 7.41
C ASN A 280 18.50 13.25 7.31
N GLN A 281 18.81 12.56 8.41
CA GLN A 281 19.06 11.12 8.44
C GLN A 281 18.11 10.35 9.36
N TYR A 282 17.59 10.99 10.41
CA TYR A 282 16.76 10.32 11.42
C TYR A 282 15.86 11.30 12.15
N VAL A 283 14.87 10.76 12.85
CA VAL A 283 14.18 11.42 13.95
C VAL A 283 14.54 10.75 15.26
N ASP A 284 14.51 11.52 16.34
CA ASP A 284 14.82 11.07 17.69
C ASP A 284 13.84 11.73 18.67
N PHE A 285 13.24 10.97 19.58
CA PHE A 285 12.23 11.47 20.50
C PHE A 285 12.18 10.66 21.79
N LYS A 286 11.63 11.24 22.87
CA LYS A 286 11.33 10.55 24.10
C LYS A 286 9.91 10.00 24.08
N VAL A 287 9.72 8.78 24.56
CA VAL A 287 8.41 8.12 24.68
C VAL A 287 8.42 7.14 25.85
N LYS A 288 7.25 6.88 26.45
CA LYS A 288 7.12 5.89 27.52
C LYS A 288 6.98 4.49 26.93
N LEU A 289 7.97 3.61 27.12
CA LEU A 289 7.94 2.20 26.75
C LEU A 289 7.78 1.36 28.02
N GLY A 290 6.59 0.78 28.22
CA GLY A 290 6.23 0.19 29.50
C GLY A 290 6.25 1.24 30.62
N ASP A 291 7.01 1.01 31.66
CA ASP A 291 7.13 1.95 32.80
C ASP A 291 8.31 2.95 32.68
N ARG A 292 9.12 2.85 31.63
CA ARG A 292 10.32 3.66 31.43
C ARG A 292 10.13 4.73 30.36
N ASN A 293 10.69 5.92 30.62
CA ASN A 293 10.85 6.94 29.58
C ASN A 293 12.13 6.62 28.82
N GLU A 294 11.97 6.24 27.57
CA GLU A 294 13.05 5.83 26.67
C GLU A 294 13.23 6.84 25.55
N ARG A 295 14.44 6.90 25.03
CA ARG A 295 14.73 7.64 23.80
C ARG A 295 14.73 6.68 22.62
N VAL A 296 13.97 7.01 21.58
CA VAL A 296 13.81 6.20 20.37
C VAL A 296 14.35 6.98 19.19
N LYS A 297 15.26 6.34 18.45
CA LYS A 297 15.80 6.85 17.19
C LYS A 297 15.23 6.04 16.03
N VAL A 298 14.79 6.74 14.98
CA VAL A 298 14.17 6.15 13.78
C VAL A 298 14.93 6.61 12.55
N SER A 299 15.52 5.72 11.79
CA SER A 299 16.37 6.02 10.62
C SER A 299 15.58 6.42 9.36
N ILE A 300 14.41 7.02 9.55
CA ILE A 300 13.62 7.67 8.49
C ILE A 300 13.39 9.12 8.94
N PRO A 301 13.92 10.12 8.21
CA PRO A 301 13.78 11.52 8.57
C PRO A 301 12.34 12.02 8.41
N GLY A 302 12.02 13.14 9.09
CA GLY A 302 10.73 13.82 8.99
C GLY A 302 9.77 13.53 10.13
N ARG A 303 9.01 14.57 10.56
CA ARG A 303 8.07 14.50 11.69
C ARG A 303 7.01 13.39 11.54
N PHE A 304 6.60 13.06 10.31
CA PHE A 304 5.66 11.95 10.03
C PHE A 304 6.19 10.58 10.48
N SER A 305 7.51 10.39 10.54
CA SER A 305 8.12 9.15 11.01
C SER A 305 7.90 8.93 12.50
N VAL A 306 7.77 10.03 13.28
CA VAL A 306 7.39 9.94 14.70
C VAL A 306 5.98 9.36 14.82
N TYR A 307 5.00 9.84 14.06
CA TYR A 307 3.63 9.30 14.08
C TYR A 307 3.58 7.82 13.65
N ASN A 308 4.28 7.46 12.56
CA ASN A 308 4.30 6.07 12.08
C ASN A 308 4.94 5.14 13.11
N SER A 309 6.03 5.57 13.76
CA SER A 309 6.68 4.78 14.80
C SER A 309 5.85 4.70 16.08
N LEU A 310 5.15 5.76 16.48
CA LEU A 310 4.24 5.70 17.65
C LEU A 310 3.10 4.69 17.40
N ALA A 311 2.52 4.68 16.20
CA ALA A 311 1.51 3.69 15.83
C ALA A 311 2.06 2.25 15.91
N ALA A 312 3.29 2.04 15.41
CA ALA A 312 3.96 0.74 15.46
C ALA A 312 4.32 0.35 16.90
N ILE A 313 4.83 1.29 17.70
CA ILE A 313 5.15 1.08 19.13
C ILE A 313 3.88 0.70 19.91
N CYS A 314 2.76 1.43 19.74
CA CYS A 314 1.48 1.07 20.37
C CYS A 314 1.08 -0.37 20.07
N ALA A 315 1.14 -0.77 18.79
CA ALA A 315 0.77 -2.11 18.36
C ALA A 315 1.67 -3.18 18.98
N THR A 316 2.98 -2.98 18.94
CA THR A 316 3.97 -3.97 19.39
C THR A 316 4.08 -4.07 20.91
N LEU A 317 3.90 -2.97 21.65
CA LEU A 317 3.76 -3.01 23.11
C LEU A 317 2.54 -3.85 23.54
N LYS A 318 1.39 -3.71 22.86
CA LYS A 318 0.20 -4.54 23.12
C LYS A 318 0.42 -6.02 22.80
N LEU A 319 1.37 -6.34 21.96
CA LEU A 319 1.79 -7.71 21.63
C LEU A 319 2.91 -8.23 22.55
N GLY A 320 3.38 -7.41 23.50
CA GLY A 320 4.38 -7.81 24.50
C GLY A 320 5.83 -7.66 24.04
N CYS A 321 6.10 -6.88 22.98
CA CYS A 321 7.48 -6.64 22.55
C CYS A 321 8.26 -5.81 23.59
N SER A 322 9.54 -6.14 23.74
CA SER A 322 10.44 -5.45 24.64
C SER A 322 10.84 -4.06 24.13
N PRO A 323 11.16 -3.10 25.01
CA PRO A 323 11.72 -1.81 24.62
C PRO A 323 12.98 -1.93 23.76
N GLU A 324 13.81 -2.92 24.01
CA GLU A 324 15.03 -3.21 23.27
C GLU A 324 14.72 -3.59 21.81
N SER A 325 13.84 -4.57 21.59
CA SER A 325 13.40 -4.97 20.24
C SER A 325 12.79 -3.81 19.45
N ILE A 326 12.02 -2.93 20.12
CA ILE A 326 11.44 -1.73 19.51
C ILE A 326 12.54 -0.77 19.05
N LYS A 327 13.51 -0.44 19.92
CA LYS A 327 14.59 0.50 19.60
C LYS A 327 15.50 -0.03 18.50
N ASP A 328 15.89 -1.31 18.59
CA ASP A 328 16.79 -1.95 17.63
C ASP A 328 16.16 -2.04 16.24
N ALA A 329 14.87 -2.36 16.15
CA ALA A 329 14.19 -2.39 14.86
C ALA A 329 14.07 -1.00 14.24
N LEU A 330 13.70 0.02 15.01
CA LEU A 330 13.46 1.36 14.49
C LEU A 330 14.74 2.10 14.10
N ILE A 331 15.88 1.81 14.72
CA ILE A 331 17.17 2.35 14.29
C ILE A 331 17.66 1.75 12.98
N ASP A 332 17.29 0.49 12.70
CA ASP A 332 17.68 -0.24 11.48
C ASP A 332 16.63 -0.13 10.36
N ILE A 333 15.47 0.49 10.63
CA ILE A 333 14.31 0.47 9.73
C ILE A 333 14.64 0.98 8.32
N ARG A 334 14.24 0.23 7.32
CA ARG A 334 14.26 0.61 5.91
C ARG A 334 12.96 0.17 5.26
N VAL A 335 12.33 1.08 4.55
CA VAL A 335 11.08 0.81 3.84
C VAL A 335 11.32 1.06 2.35
N PRO A 336 11.31 0.03 1.51
CA PRO A 336 11.61 0.20 0.09
C PRO A 336 10.76 1.28 -0.56
N GLY A 337 11.41 2.27 -1.16
CA GLY A 337 10.78 3.37 -1.86
C GLY A 337 9.91 4.31 -1.02
N ARG A 338 10.11 4.37 0.28
CA ARG A 338 9.39 5.30 1.18
C ARG A 338 10.38 6.07 2.05
N ASN A 339 10.74 7.27 1.62
CA ASN A 339 11.81 8.06 2.27
C ASN A 339 13.08 7.22 2.50
N GLU A 340 13.37 6.34 1.59
CA GLU A 340 14.47 5.39 1.68
C GLU A 340 15.80 6.13 1.47
N LEU A 341 16.64 6.15 2.50
CA LEU A 341 17.97 6.72 2.41
C LEU A 341 18.95 5.74 1.80
N VAL A 342 19.57 6.13 0.69
CA VAL A 342 20.60 5.32 0.04
C VAL A 342 21.93 5.51 0.74
N THR A 343 22.43 4.46 1.40
CA THR A 343 23.78 4.47 1.99
C THR A 343 24.81 4.49 0.86
N ASN A 344 25.73 5.45 0.88
CA ASN A 344 26.73 5.63 -0.15
C ASN A 344 28.07 6.11 0.39
N LYS A 345 29.17 5.83 -0.34
CA LYS A 345 30.56 6.15 0.08
C LYS A 345 30.87 7.64 0.14
N LYS A 346 30.16 8.46 -0.66
CA LYS A 346 30.38 9.93 -0.67
C LYS A 346 29.74 10.66 0.51
N GLY A 347 28.92 9.96 1.32
CA GLY A 347 28.18 10.59 2.42
C GLY A 347 27.13 11.62 1.96
N LEU A 348 26.66 11.50 0.71
CA LEU A 348 25.57 12.34 0.21
C LEU A 348 24.25 11.85 0.79
N THR A 349 23.34 12.77 1.07
CA THR A 349 21.97 12.42 1.46
C THR A 349 21.14 12.24 0.19
N ILE A 350 20.83 10.99 -0.17
CA ILE A 350 20.04 10.62 -1.34
C ILE A 350 18.84 9.83 -0.85
N MET A 351 17.65 10.28 -1.20
CA MET A 351 16.37 9.71 -0.77
C MET A 351 15.56 9.23 -1.96
N ILE A 352 15.08 8.00 -1.90
CA ILE A 352 14.14 7.42 -2.89
C ILE A 352 12.73 7.45 -2.30
N ASP A 353 11.75 7.95 -3.06
CA ASP A 353 10.35 8.00 -2.63
C ASP A 353 9.36 7.72 -3.76
N TYR A 354 8.22 7.16 -3.42
CA TYR A 354 7.13 6.82 -4.36
C TYR A 354 6.21 8.01 -4.69
N ALA A 355 6.56 9.23 -4.33
CA ALA A 355 5.78 10.42 -4.60
C ALA A 355 5.60 10.65 -6.11
N HIS A 356 4.42 10.31 -6.64
CA HIS A 356 4.08 10.33 -8.06
C HIS A 356 2.82 11.16 -8.38
N THR A 357 2.35 11.94 -7.41
CA THR A 357 1.25 12.92 -7.57
C THR A 357 1.74 14.31 -7.17
N PRO A 358 1.12 15.41 -7.69
CA PRO A 358 1.53 16.77 -7.35
C PRO A 358 1.57 17.02 -5.83
N ALA A 359 0.49 16.66 -5.12
CA ALA A 359 0.40 16.82 -3.68
C ALA A 359 1.44 15.99 -2.89
N SER A 360 1.75 14.75 -3.34
CA SER A 360 2.76 13.92 -2.67
C SER A 360 4.18 14.44 -2.92
N LEU A 361 4.47 14.92 -4.13
CA LEU A 361 5.76 15.51 -4.47
C LEU A 361 6.00 16.81 -3.69
N GLU A 362 5.02 17.70 -3.66
CA GLU A 362 5.10 18.96 -2.89
C GLU A 362 5.31 18.67 -1.39
N LYS A 363 4.60 17.69 -0.86
CA LYS A 363 4.66 17.30 0.56
C LYS A 363 6.01 16.74 0.95
N ILE A 364 6.60 15.84 0.15
CA ILE A 364 7.94 15.29 0.44
C ILE A 364 9.02 16.36 0.31
N LEU A 365 8.99 17.17 -0.74
CA LEU A 365 9.97 18.25 -0.94
C LEU A 365 9.88 19.29 0.18
N SER A 366 8.67 19.68 0.60
CA SER A 366 8.46 20.59 1.73
C SER A 366 8.95 20.00 3.05
N ALA A 367 8.69 18.72 3.28
CA ALA A 367 9.15 18.04 4.49
C ALA A 367 10.68 17.99 4.59
N VAL A 368 11.37 17.64 3.50
CA VAL A 368 12.84 17.60 3.51
C VAL A 368 13.45 18.98 3.59
N LYS A 369 12.78 20.01 3.04
CA LYS A 369 13.25 21.42 3.08
C LYS A 369 13.42 21.92 4.51
N ILE A 370 12.57 21.51 5.45
CA ILE A 370 12.58 21.98 6.84
C ILE A 370 13.91 21.64 7.55
N TYR A 371 14.50 20.48 7.26
CA TYR A 371 15.71 20.02 7.95
C TYR A 371 16.96 20.01 7.05
N THR A 372 16.84 20.38 5.77
CA THR A 372 17.98 20.47 4.85
C THR A 372 18.78 21.73 5.11
N LYS A 373 20.11 21.58 5.31
CA LYS A 373 21.03 22.71 5.51
C LYS A 373 21.56 23.31 4.19
N GLY A 374 21.44 22.57 3.10
CA GLY A 374 21.84 22.95 1.75
C GLY A 374 20.64 23.05 0.82
N ARG A 375 20.81 22.58 -0.43
CA ARG A 375 19.77 22.58 -1.46
C ARG A 375 18.95 21.29 -1.40
N VAL A 376 17.66 21.41 -1.74
CA VAL A 376 16.80 20.27 -2.12
C VAL A 376 16.85 20.13 -3.63
N ILE A 377 17.40 19.01 -4.11
CA ILE A 377 17.52 18.67 -5.54
C ILE A 377 16.48 17.60 -5.83
N SER A 378 15.46 17.92 -6.62
CA SER A 378 14.39 17.02 -7.01
C SER A 378 14.70 16.37 -8.35
N VAL A 379 14.62 15.03 -8.44
CA VAL A 379 14.74 14.26 -9.69
C VAL A 379 13.47 13.44 -9.84
N PHE A 380 12.65 13.74 -10.85
CA PHE A 380 11.39 13.02 -11.04
C PHE A 380 10.90 13.02 -12.49
N GLY A 381 10.00 12.09 -12.78
CA GLY A 381 9.27 12.00 -14.04
C GLY A 381 7.81 11.64 -13.80
N CYS A 382 7.07 11.43 -14.89
CA CYS A 382 5.70 10.95 -14.86
C CYS A 382 5.54 9.70 -15.73
N GLY A 383 4.63 8.80 -15.31
CA GLY A 383 4.29 7.62 -16.11
C GLY A 383 3.47 7.96 -17.34
N GLY A 384 3.74 7.27 -18.46
CA GLY A 384 2.90 7.26 -19.65
C GLY A 384 1.60 6.48 -19.43
N ASN A 385 0.61 6.64 -20.33
CA ASN A 385 -0.71 6.01 -20.25
C ASN A 385 -1.41 6.27 -18.91
N ARG A 386 -1.22 7.48 -18.35
CA ARG A 386 -1.80 7.96 -17.11
C ARG A 386 -2.38 9.36 -17.31
N ASP A 387 -3.04 9.89 -16.27
CA ASP A 387 -3.58 11.26 -16.31
C ASP A 387 -2.51 12.29 -16.70
N LYS A 388 -2.67 12.90 -17.86
CA LYS A 388 -1.76 13.91 -18.41
C LYS A 388 -1.86 15.24 -17.66
N ASN A 389 -3.03 15.55 -17.07
CA ASN A 389 -3.25 16.83 -16.38
C ASN A 389 -2.34 16.99 -15.16
N LYS A 390 -1.95 15.88 -14.51
CA LYS A 390 -1.04 15.95 -13.37
C LYS A 390 0.40 16.34 -13.74
N ARG A 391 0.83 16.15 -14.99
CA ARG A 391 2.23 16.38 -15.43
C ARG A 391 2.67 17.82 -15.20
N PRO A 392 1.98 18.84 -15.75
CA PRO A 392 2.36 20.24 -15.47
C PRO A 392 2.20 20.59 -13.99
N MET A 393 1.20 20.03 -13.28
CA MET A 393 1.04 20.27 -11.85
C MET A 393 2.22 19.74 -11.01
N MET A 394 2.82 18.62 -11.41
CA MET A 394 4.03 18.08 -10.76
C MET A 394 5.23 18.98 -11.03
N GLY A 395 5.38 19.52 -12.25
CA GLY A 395 6.39 20.52 -12.57
C GLY A 395 6.27 21.78 -11.71
N GLU A 396 5.04 22.31 -11.56
CA GLU A 396 4.77 23.44 -10.67
C GLU A 396 5.10 23.14 -9.21
N ALA A 397 4.69 21.98 -8.70
CA ALA A 397 4.92 21.57 -7.31
C ALA A 397 6.43 21.50 -7.00
N SER A 398 7.22 20.87 -7.88
CA SER A 398 8.67 20.83 -7.71
C SER A 398 9.31 22.21 -7.82
N GLY A 399 8.93 23.01 -8.82
CA GLY A 399 9.51 24.33 -9.06
C GLY A 399 9.20 25.38 -7.98
N ARG A 400 8.15 25.17 -7.18
CA ARG A 400 7.82 26.03 -6.02
C ARG A 400 8.67 25.72 -4.79
N VAL A 401 9.07 24.46 -4.60
CA VAL A 401 9.67 23.99 -3.35
C VAL A 401 11.14 23.64 -3.47
N ALA A 402 11.53 22.91 -4.53
CA ALA A 402 12.92 22.49 -4.72
C ALA A 402 13.83 23.67 -5.10
N ASP A 403 15.10 23.63 -4.67
CA ASP A 403 16.10 24.60 -5.08
C ASP A 403 16.63 24.32 -6.49
N TYR A 404 16.54 23.06 -6.92
CA TYR A 404 16.86 22.62 -8.27
C TYR A 404 16.05 21.38 -8.65
N THR A 405 15.54 21.34 -9.86
CA THR A 405 14.75 20.22 -10.37
C THR A 405 15.40 19.63 -11.62
N ILE A 406 15.52 18.30 -11.67
CA ILE A 406 15.86 17.57 -12.90
C ILE A 406 14.62 16.79 -13.31
N ILE A 407 14.04 17.16 -14.44
CA ILE A 407 12.89 16.49 -15.04
C ILE A 407 13.40 15.36 -15.93
N THR A 408 12.90 14.15 -15.73
CA THR A 408 13.40 12.96 -16.42
C THR A 408 12.30 11.97 -16.76
N SER A 409 12.63 10.85 -17.39
CA SER A 409 11.70 9.75 -17.65
C SER A 409 11.40 8.97 -16.38
N ASP A 410 10.19 8.41 -16.31
CA ASP A 410 9.77 7.40 -15.33
C ASP A 410 9.48 6.07 -16.06
N ASN A 411 8.24 5.63 -16.16
CA ASN A 411 7.77 4.54 -17.00
C ASN A 411 7.01 5.13 -18.20
N PRO A 412 7.65 5.41 -19.35
CA PRO A 412 6.98 6.06 -20.47
C PRO A 412 5.90 5.19 -21.12
N ARG A 413 5.94 3.87 -20.91
CA ARG A 413 5.03 2.89 -21.52
C ARG A 413 4.96 3.05 -23.02
N ASP A 414 3.78 3.38 -23.56
CA ASP A 414 3.59 3.52 -25.02
C ASP A 414 3.81 4.95 -25.51
N GLU A 415 4.04 5.92 -24.61
CA GLU A 415 4.27 7.33 -24.97
C GLU A 415 5.78 7.62 -25.15
N GLU A 416 6.10 8.62 -25.96
CA GLU A 416 7.49 9.07 -26.12
C GLU A 416 7.91 9.87 -24.86
N PRO A 417 9.04 9.51 -24.22
CA PRO A 417 9.45 10.11 -22.95
C PRO A 417 9.73 11.60 -23.06
N GLU A 418 10.18 12.09 -24.20
CA GLU A 418 10.43 13.51 -24.47
C GLU A 418 9.16 14.36 -24.38
N GLU A 419 8.03 13.83 -24.85
CA GLU A 419 6.73 14.51 -24.79
C GLU A 419 6.24 14.61 -23.34
N ILE A 420 6.42 13.54 -22.54
CA ILE A 420 6.08 13.56 -21.12
C ILE A 420 6.92 14.60 -20.38
N VAL A 421 8.23 14.64 -20.63
CA VAL A 421 9.16 15.62 -20.03
C VAL A 421 8.75 17.05 -20.39
N LYS A 422 8.38 17.31 -21.65
CA LYS A 422 7.91 18.61 -22.13
C LYS A 422 6.61 19.05 -21.45
N GLU A 423 5.67 18.13 -21.23
CA GLU A 423 4.42 18.44 -20.50
C GLU A 423 4.70 18.82 -19.04
N ILE A 424 5.66 18.17 -18.37
CA ILE A 424 6.10 18.54 -17.02
C ILE A 424 6.79 19.91 -17.04
N GLU A 425 7.65 20.14 -18.04
CA GLU A 425 8.38 21.40 -18.23
C GLU A 425 7.44 22.61 -18.38
N ASN A 426 6.30 22.43 -19.06
CA ASN A 426 5.28 23.49 -19.19
C ASN A 426 4.74 23.94 -17.81
N GLY A 427 4.76 23.09 -16.82
CA GLY A 427 4.37 23.43 -15.46
C GLY A 427 5.46 24.19 -14.72
N ILE A 428 6.70 23.69 -14.71
CA ILE A 428 7.78 24.32 -13.95
C ILE A 428 8.13 25.71 -14.49
N LYS A 429 7.96 25.95 -15.81
CA LYS A 429 8.11 27.27 -16.44
C LYS A 429 7.21 28.35 -15.86
N LYS A 430 6.10 28.00 -15.23
CA LYS A 430 5.20 28.94 -14.53
C LYS A 430 5.75 29.38 -13.17
N THR A 431 6.84 28.78 -12.73
CA THR A 431 7.49 29.07 -11.43
C THR A 431 8.81 29.80 -11.64
N LYS A 432 9.47 30.18 -10.52
CA LYS A 432 10.84 30.68 -10.52
C LYS A 432 11.90 29.60 -10.26
N GLY A 433 11.47 28.32 -10.23
CA GLY A 433 12.33 27.18 -9.93
C GLY A 433 13.40 26.98 -10.99
N LYS A 434 14.62 26.68 -10.55
CA LYS A 434 15.73 26.30 -11.45
C LYS A 434 15.56 24.85 -11.85
N TYR A 435 15.68 24.53 -13.12
CA TYR A 435 15.51 23.18 -13.61
C TYR A 435 16.38 22.85 -14.84
N GLU A 436 16.47 21.57 -15.12
CA GLU A 436 17.06 20.98 -16.33
C GLU A 436 16.22 19.76 -16.74
N CYS A 437 16.11 19.52 -18.04
CA CYS A 437 15.44 18.34 -18.60
C CYS A 437 16.49 17.36 -19.11
N ILE A 438 16.52 16.14 -18.54
CA ILE A 438 17.42 15.05 -18.95
C ILE A 438 16.57 13.81 -19.08
N VAL A 439 16.26 13.38 -20.29
CA VAL A 439 15.30 12.28 -20.55
C VAL A 439 15.79 10.96 -19.95
N ASP A 440 17.07 10.63 -20.12
CA ASP A 440 17.67 9.45 -19.53
C ASP A 440 17.76 9.59 -18.00
N ARG A 441 17.08 8.70 -17.26
CA ARG A 441 17.01 8.79 -15.81
C ARG A 441 18.33 8.45 -15.12
N VAL A 442 19.17 7.61 -15.72
CA VAL A 442 20.51 7.32 -15.18
C VAL A 442 21.39 8.56 -15.25
N GLU A 443 21.39 9.23 -16.41
CA GLU A 443 22.14 10.49 -16.58
C GLU A 443 21.57 11.62 -15.72
N ALA A 444 20.24 11.67 -15.49
CA ALA A 444 19.62 12.60 -14.56
C ALA A 444 20.12 12.39 -13.10
N ILE A 445 20.17 11.14 -12.65
CA ILE A 445 20.71 10.75 -11.33
C ILE A 445 22.21 11.12 -11.25
N LYS A 446 23.00 10.78 -12.28
CA LYS A 446 24.43 11.10 -12.38
C LYS A 446 24.69 12.62 -12.30
N LYS A 447 23.85 13.41 -12.96
CA LYS A 447 23.91 14.89 -12.90
C LYS A 447 23.61 15.38 -11.48
N ALA A 448 22.57 14.88 -10.83
CA ALA A 448 22.22 15.26 -9.46
C ALA A 448 23.37 14.95 -8.49
N ILE A 449 23.97 13.75 -8.58
CA ILE A 449 25.11 13.32 -7.74
C ILE A 449 26.35 14.20 -7.97
N LYS A 450 26.62 14.59 -9.23
CA LYS A 450 27.77 15.46 -9.58
C LYS A 450 27.66 16.87 -9.01
N MET A 451 26.44 17.41 -8.97
CA MET A 451 26.20 18.79 -8.53
C MET A 451 25.97 18.95 -7.03
N ALA A 452 25.66 17.84 -6.33
CA ALA A 452 25.34 17.85 -4.91
C ALA A 452 26.58 17.92 -4.02
N ASN A 453 26.44 18.56 -2.86
CA ASN A 453 27.40 18.53 -1.76
C ASN A 453 26.78 17.86 -0.52
N GLN A 454 27.56 17.61 0.54
CA GLN A 454 27.14 16.89 1.74
C GLN A 454 26.00 17.57 2.55
N LYS A 455 25.71 18.87 2.29
CA LYS A 455 24.61 19.59 2.94
C LYS A 455 23.31 19.51 2.15
N ASP A 456 23.39 19.12 0.87
CA ASP A 456 22.25 18.98 -0.03
C ASP A 456 21.51 17.68 0.21
N ILE A 457 20.24 17.63 -0.17
CA ILE A 457 19.44 16.40 -0.27
C ILE A 457 19.01 16.22 -1.72
N ILE A 458 19.26 15.03 -2.28
CA ILE A 458 18.71 14.58 -3.56
C ILE A 458 17.48 13.76 -3.27
N VAL A 459 16.34 14.10 -3.88
CA VAL A 459 15.09 13.33 -3.80
C VAL A 459 14.81 12.72 -5.16
N LEU A 460 14.95 11.38 -5.26
CA LEU A 460 14.56 10.59 -6.42
C LEU A 460 13.10 10.18 -6.23
N ALA A 461 12.18 10.85 -6.93
CA ALA A 461 10.76 10.68 -6.74
C ALA A 461 10.08 9.98 -7.93
N GLY A 462 8.98 9.28 -7.66
CA GLY A 462 8.13 8.61 -8.64
C GLY A 462 8.19 7.10 -8.58
N LYS A 463 9.36 6.50 -8.76
CA LYS A 463 9.54 5.04 -8.85
C LYS A 463 9.46 4.33 -7.50
N GLY A 464 10.03 4.92 -6.46
CA GLY A 464 10.02 4.33 -5.13
C GLY A 464 10.61 2.90 -5.13
N HIS A 465 9.78 1.91 -4.83
CA HIS A 465 10.16 0.48 -4.74
C HIS A 465 10.17 -0.25 -6.09
N GLU A 466 9.83 0.41 -7.20
CA GLU A 466 9.81 -0.23 -8.52
C GLU A 466 11.24 -0.50 -9.00
N GLN A 467 11.54 -1.78 -9.26
CA GLN A 467 12.86 -2.24 -9.74
C GLN A 467 12.89 -2.44 -11.26
N TYR A 468 12.07 -1.69 -11.99
CA TYR A 468 12.00 -1.75 -13.45
C TYR A 468 11.63 -0.40 -14.06
N GLN A 469 11.93 -0.25 -15.34
CA GLN A 469 11.39 0.77 -16.21
C GLN A 469 10.57 0.11 -17.32
N GLU A 470 9.32 0.56 -17.53
CA GLU A 470 8.40 0.01 -18.51
C GLU A 470 8.39 0.88 -19.77
N ILE A 471 8.84 0.30 -20.90
CA ILE A 471 8.94 0.95 -22.22
C ILE A 471 8.30 0.05 -23.25
N LYS A 472 7.27 0.52 -23.96
CA LYS A 472 6.56 -0.19 -25.07
C LYS A 472 6.17 -1.62 -24.64
N GLY A 473 5.55 -1.75 -23.47
CA GLY A 473 5.08 -3.02 -22.91
C GLY A 473 6.17 -3.96 -22.36
N LYS A 474 7.45 -3.58 -22.42
CA LYS A 474 8.56 -4.36 -21.87
C LYS A 474 9.09 -3.73 -20.59
N ARG A 475 9.41 -4.58 -19.59
CA ARG A 475 10.02 -4.16 -18.33
C ARG A 475 11.52 -4.42 -18.38
N TYR A 476 12.30 -3.36 -18.19
CA TYR A 476 13.75 -3.40 -18.10
C TYR A 476 14.16 -3.24 -16.63
N PRO A 477 15.15 -4.00 -16.13
CA PRO A 477 15.64 -3.85 -14.76
C PRO A 477 16.11 -2.42 -14.49
N PHE A 478 15.64 -1.81 -13.39
CA PHE A 478 15.97 -0.46 -13.01
C PHE A 478 15.86 -0.30 -11.48
N ASP A 479 16.97 -0.44 -10.78
CA ASP A 479 17.07 -0.30 -9.33
C ASP A 479 17.80 0.98 -8.99
N GLU A 480 17.07 2.00 -8.49
CA GLU A 480 17.64 3.33 -8.24
C GLU A 480 18.73 3.30 -7.16
N ALA A 481 18.59 2.49 -6.11
CA ALA A 481 19.59 2.40 -5.06
C ALA A 481 20.89 1.79 -5.58
N LYS A 482 20.80 0.77 -6.44
CA LYS A 482 21.95 0.17 -7.10
C LYS A 482 22.60 1.17 -8.07
N ILE A 483 21.81 1.82 -8.93
CA ILE A 483 22.29 2.82 -9.91
C ILE A 483 23.04 3.95 -9.21
N VAL A 484 22.53 4.46 -8.09
CA VAL A 484 23.22 5.50 -7.28
C VAL A 484 24.60 5.02 -6.84
N ASN A 485 24.70 3.79 -6.30
CA ASN A 485 25.97 3.26 -5.83
C ASN A 485 26.95 2.97 -6.98
N ASP A 486 26.47 2.41 -8.10
CA ASP A 486 27.30 2.16 -9.29
C ASP A 486 27.88 3.47 -9.85
N ILE A 487 27.07 4.53 -9.93
CA ILE A 487 27.54 5.86 -10.36
C ILE A 487 28.59 6.43 -9.42
N ILE A 488 28.41 6.28 -8.10
CA ILE A 488 29.36 6.80 -7.10
C ILE A 488 30.67 6.02 -7.17
N ASP A 489 30.63 4.71 -7.32
CA ASP A 489 31.82 3.86 -7.46
C ASP A 489 32.60 4.22 -8.74
N GLU A 490 31.94 4.34 -9.89
CA GLU A 490 32.55 4.82 -11.15
C GLU A 490 33.25 6.19 -11.00
N MET A 491 32.59 7.12 -10.28
CA MET A 491 33.18 8.46 -10.07
C MET A 491 34.39 8.46 -9.13
N GLU A 492 34.53 7.48 -8.25
CA GLU A 492 35.71 7.32 -7.38
C GLU A 492 36.87 6.64 -8.10
N GLU A 493 36.57 5.65 -8.95
CA GLU A 493 37.58 5.00 -9.79
C GLU A 493 38.23 5.96 -10.78
N ASN A 494 37.44 6.86 -11.40
CA ASN A 494 37.94 7.89 -12.33
C ASN A 494 38.73 9.01 -11.67
N LYS A 495 38.85 9.05 -10.33
CA LYS A 495 39.67 10.00 -9.57
C LYS A 495 41.04 9.46 -9.18
N LYS A 496 41.23 8.15 -9.32
CA LYS A 496 42.51 7.48 -9.10
C LYS A 496 43.31 7.43 -10.37
#